data_6f54590f34a01f9e053fc489ce473ef1
#
_entry.id   6f54590f34a01f9e053fc489ce473ef1
#
_cell.length_a   1.000
_cell.length_b   1.000
_cell.length_c   1.000
_cell.angle_alpha   90.00
_cell.angle_beta   90.00
_cell.angle_gamma   90.00
#
_symmetry.space_group_name_H-M   'P 1'
#
loop_
_entity.id
_entity.type
_entity.pdbx_description
1 polymer ?
#
loop_
_entity_poly.entity_id
_entity_poly.type
_entity_poly.pdbx_seq_one_letter_code
_entity_poly.pdbx_strand_id
1 'polypeptide(L)'
;MRQLKSKIKNLREDFNKHKINFKKLPKDPLTLFSKWMEQALKKNKEAIAFVLSTVNEKNIPSSRVLLLRGFDENGFVFFTNFKSAKSIDINNNNNVALIFYWAEFQRQVRIVGKAEKISTKESDNYFNSRPRESQIGAWISEQS
;
A
#
# COMPACT_ATOMS: atom_id res chain seq x y z
N MET A 1 24.65 -16.80 -12.69
CA MET A 1 23.71 -17.28 -11.66
C MET A 1 24.38 -17.78 -10.36
N ARG A 2 25.45 -18.58 -10.39
CA ARG A 2 26.14 -19.10 -9.19
C ARG A 2 26.66 -18.01 -8.24
N GLN A 3 27.32 -16.97 -8.76
CA GLN A 3 27.83 -15.84 -7.98
C GLN A 3 26.72 -15.01 -7.31
N LEU A 4 25.57 -14.80 -7.98
CA LEU A 4 24.43 -14.08 -7.42
C LEU A 4 23.80 -14.86 -6.26
N LYS A 5 23.65 -16.18 -6.40
CA LYS A 5 23.15 -17.06 -5.31
C LYS A 5 24.04 -16.98 -4.07
N SER A 6 25.37 -17.02 -4.25
CA SER A 6 26.33 -16.87 -3.14
C SER A 6 26.22 -15.49 -2.48
N LYS A 7 26.10 -14.42 -3.29
CA LYS A 7 25.96 -13.05 -2.80
C LYS A 7 24.70 -12.87 -1.95
N ILE A 8 23.56 -13.38 -2.44
CA ILE A 8 22.26 -13.33 -1.72
C ILE A 8 22.36 -14.10 -0.39
N LYS A 9 22.96 -15.31 -0.40
CA LYS A 9 23.11 -16.14 0.81
C LYS A 9 23.93 -15.45 1.90
N ASN A 10 24.90 -14.62 1.52
CA ASN A 10 25.82 -13.96 2.43
C ASN A 10 25.37 -12.53 2.82
N LEU A 11 24.30 -11.98 2.19
CA LEU A 11 23.70 -10.73 2.60
C LEU A 11 22.91 -10.95 3.90
N ARG A 12 23.59 -10.69 5.03
CA ARG A 12 22.99 -10.69 6.36
C ARG A 12 23.23 -9.32 6.98
N GLU A 13 22.17 -8.57 7.21
CA GLU A 13 22.20 -7.33 7.97
C GLU A 13 21.36 -7.49 9.22
N ASP A 14 21.86 -7.00 10.35
CA ASP A 14 21.10 -6.94 11.59
C ASP A 14 20.08 -5.81 11.52
N PHE A 15 18.80 -6.13 11.71
CA PHE A 15 17.70 -5.17 11.78
C PHE A 15 17.65 -4.49 13.15
N ASN A 16 18.66 -3.66 13.47
CA ASN A 16 18.83 -3.05 14.80
C ASN A 16 18.88 -1.50 14.78
N LYS A 17 18.69 -0.89 13.60
CA LYS A 17 18.80 0.59 13.43
C LYS A 17 17.81 1.37 14.31
N HIS A 18 16.62 0.80 14.53
CA HIS A 18 15.55 1.48 15.27
C HIS A 18 14.83 0.51 16.21
N LYS A 19 15.01 0.69 17.52
CA LYS A 19 14.28 -0.09 18.52
C LYS A 19 12.93 0.55 18.81
N ILE A 20 11.87 -0.25 18.81
CA ILE A 20 10.54 0.18 19.25
C ILE A 20 10.52 0.20 20.79
N ASN A 21 10.21 1.37 21.36
CA ASN A 21 9.98 1.47 22.79
C ASN A 21 8.49 1.19 23.08
N PHE A 22 8.19 -0.05 23.44
CA PHE A 22 6.83 -0.51 23.71
C PHE A 22 6.12 0.27 24.83
N LYS A 23 6.86 0.83 25.79
CA LYS A 23 6.29 1.66 26.88
C LYS A 23 5.81 3.04 26.40
N LYS A 24 6.27 3.50 25.24
CA LYS A 24 5.94 4.81 24.67
C LYS A 24 5.09 4.73 23.40
N LEU A 25 4.53 3.56 23.10
CA LEU A 25 3.64 3.41 21.95
C LEU A 25 2.31 4.14 22.20
N PRO A 26 1.77 4.85 21.20
CA PRO A 26 0.39 5.34 21.27
C PRO A 26 -0.57 4.14 21.42
N LYS A 27 -1.68 4.37 22.10
CA LYS A 27 -2.75 3.34 22.23
C LYS A 27 -3.41 3.06 20.89
N ASP A 28 -3.55 4.09 20.07
CA ASP A 28 -4.14 3.98 18.75
C ASP A 28 -3.06 3.71 17.69
N PRO A 29 -3.18 2.62 16.91
CA PRO A 29 -2.22 2.26 15.88
C PRO A 29 -2.17 3.25 14.70
N LEU A 30 -3.26 3.96 14.39
CA LEU A 30 -3.29 4.98 13.34
C LEU A 30 -2.42 6.18 13.71
N THR A 31 -2.40 6.55 14.98
CA THR A 31 -1.49 7.58 15.50
C THR A 31 -0.02 7.18 15.29
N LEU A 32 0.32 5.92 15.49
CA LEU A 32 1.68 5.43 15.24
C LEU A 32 1.99 5.41 13.75
N PHE A 33 1.05 4.92 12.94
CA PHE A 33 1.17 4.91 11.48
C PHE A 33 1.42 6.32 10.93
N SER A 34 0.62 7.30 11.35
CA SER A 34 0.76 8.70 10.95
C SER A 34 2.18 9.23 11.23
N LYS A 35 2.68 9.05 12.46
CA LYS A 35 4.04 9.46 12.84
C LYS A 35 5.12 8.79 11.99
N TRP A 36 4.97 7.51 11.69
CA TRP A 36 5.93 6.77 10.87
C TRP A 36 5.87 7.20 9.40
N MET A 37 4.67 7.42 8.87
CA MET A 37 4.46 7.92 7.52
C MET A 37 5.07 9.31 7.34
N GLU A 38 4.86 10.23 8.28
CA GLU A 38 5.50 11.55 8.25
C GLU A 38 7.02 11.48 8.22
N GLN A 39 7.60 10.59 9.04
CA GLN A 39 9.05 10.38 9.03
C GLN A 39 9.54 9.82 7.69
N ALA A 40 8.80 8.86 7.13
CA ALA A 40 9.14 8.25 5.85
C ALA A 40 9.03 9.26 4.69
N LEU A 41 7.98 10.08 4.66
CA LEU A 41 7.77 11.12 3.64
C LEU A 41 8.86 12.21 3.65
N LYS A 42 9.46 12.52 4.80
CA LYS A 42 10.61 13.46 4.88
C LYS A 42 11.84 12.92 4.15
N LYS A 43 11.95 11.62 3.97
CA LYS A 43 13.07 10.97 3.29
C LYS A 43 12.75 10.59 1.85
N ASN A 44 11.55 10.10 1.61
CA ASN A 44 11.16 9.62 0.29
C ASN A 44 9.67 9.91 0.03
N LYS A 45 9.38 10.64 -1.05
CA LYS A 45 7.99 10.90 -1.48
C LYS A 45 7.22 9.64 -1.87
N GLU A 46 7.92 8.57 -2.25
CA GLU A 46 7.33 7.28 -2.56
C GLU A 46 6.95 6.45 -1.32
N ALA A 47 7.17 6.99 -0.11
CA ALA A 47 6.77 6.33 1.14
C ALA A 47 5.27 6.00 1.23
N ILE A 48 4.43 6.65 0.40
CA ILE A 48 3.01 6.35 0.22
C ILE A 48 2.74 5.07 -0.59
N ALA A 49 3.76 4.49 -1.23
CA ALA A 49 3.60 3.24 -1.96
C ALA A 49 3.41 2.07 -1.00
N PHE A 50 2.48 1.20 -1.34
CA PHE A 50 2.21 -0.03 -0.61
C PHE A 50 1.92 -1.19 -1.56
N VAL A 51 2.14 -2.40 -1.11
CA VAL A 51 1.74 -3.61 -1.83
C VAL A 51 0.33 -3.98 -1.40
N LEU A 52 -0.60 -4.03 -2.36
CA LEU A 52 -1.93 -4.59 -2.18
C LEU A 52 -1.94 -6.05 -2.63
N SER A 53 -2.41 -6.94 -1.78
CA SER A 53 -2.66 -8.35 -2.11
C SER A 53 -4.16 -8.62 -2.16
N THR A 54 -4.60 -9.28 -3.22
CA THR A 54 -5.97 -9.75 -3.47
C THR A 54 -5.95 -11.25 -3.72
N VAL A 55 -7.10 -11.89 -3.64
CA VAL A 55 -7.26 -13.31 -3.93
C VAL A 55 -8.41 -13.45 -4.94
N ASN A 56 -8.18 -14.16 -6.04
CA ASN A 56 -9.20 -14.40 -7.04
C ASN A 56 -10.17 -15.53 -6.62
N GLU A 57 -11.18 -15.79 -7.44
CA GLU A 57 -12.18 -16.85 -7.24
C GLU A 57 -11.60 -18.27 -7.10
N LYS A 58 -10.38 -18.49 -7.64
CA LYS A 58 -9.64 -19.78 -7.55
C LYS A 58 -8.71 -19.83 -6.35
N ASN A 59 -8.83 -18.89 -5.41
CA ASN A 59 -7.95 -18.75 -4.24
C ASN A 59 -6.47 -18.51 -4.61
N ILE A 60 -6.19 -17.98 -5.80
CA ILE A 60 -4.82 -17.62 -6.20
C ILE A 60 -4.55 -16.19 -5.76
N PRO A 61 -3.54 -15.94 -4.91
CA PRO A 61 -3.14 -14.60 -4.50
C PRO A 61 -2.42 -13.86 -5.62
N SER A 62 -2.63 -12.55 -5.67
CA SER A 62 -1.97 -11.64 -6.60
C SER A 62 -1.61 -10.36 -5.86
N SER A 63 -0.44 -9.77 -6.16
CA SER A 63 0.05 -8.58 -5.47
C SER A 63 0.59 -7.54 -6.44
N ARG A 64 0.40 -6.26 -6.10
CA ARG A 64 0.88 -5.11 -6.90
C ARG A 64 1.12 -3.90 -6.01
N VAL A 65 1.93 -2.98 -6.50
CA VAL A 65 2.16 -1.71 -5.82
C VAL A 65 1.06 -0.72 -6.19
N LEU A 66 0.49 -0.07 -5.18
CA LEU A 66 -0.43 1.06 -5.31
C LEU A 66 0.04 2.22 -4.43
N LEU A 67 -0.61 3.38 -4.55
CA LEU A 67 -0.29 4.57 -3.78
C LEU A 67 -1.44 4.91 -2.82
N LEU A 68 -1.11 5.11 -1.56
CA LEU A 68 -2.05 5.61 -0.56
C LEU A 68 -2.48 7.04 -0.93
N ARG A 69 -3.77 7.32 -0.76
CA ARG A 69 -4.34 8.64 -1.06
C ARG A 69 -4.98 9.30 0.16
N GLY A 70 -5.29 8.51 1.18
CA GLY A 70 -5.80 8.99 2.45
C GLY A 70 -5.91 7.85 3.45
N PHE A 71 -6.04 8.20 4.71
CA PHE A 71 -6.40 7.27 5.78
C PHE A 71 -7.01 8.05 6.95
N ASP A 72 -7.96 7.42 7.60
CA ASP A 72 -8.63 7.90 8.81
C ASP A 72 -9.06 6.72 9.67
N GLU A 73 -9.93 6.96 10.66
CA GLU A 73 -10.49 5.93 11.53
C GLU A 73 -11.31 4.86 10.80
N ASN A 74 -11.79 5.17 9.58
CA ASN A 74 -12.58 4.23 8.76
C ASN A 74 -11.69 3.34 7.90
N GLY A 75 -10.44 3.76 7.59
CA GLY A 75 -9.52 2.93 6.83
C GLY A 75 -8.50 3.66 5.97
N PHE A 76 -8.02 2.93 4.96
CA PHE A 76 -6.96 3.36 4.05
C PHE A 76 -7.52 3.50 2.63
N VAL A 77 -7.42 4.68 2.05
CA VAL A 77 -8.01 5.00 0.74
C VAL A 77 -6.97 4.89 -0.37
N PHE A 78 -7.31 4.15 -1.42
CA PHE A 78 -6.55 4.08 -2.67
C PHE A 78 -7.50 4.09 -3.86
N PHE A 79 -6.99 4.44 -5.03
CA PHE A 79 -7.78 4.48 -6.25
C PHE A 79 -7.20 3.52 -7.29
N THR A 80 -8.10 2.86 -8.01
CA THR A 80 -7.75 1.92 -9.05
C THR A 80 -8.83 1.89 -10.13
N ASN A 81 -8.49 1.36 -11.32
CA ASN A 81 -9.47 1.15 -12.37
C ASN A 81 -10.40 -0.01 -11.98
N PHE A 82 -11.71 0.23 -12.01
CA PHE A 82 -12.73 -0.78 -11.69
C PHE A 82 -12.76 -1.98 -12.66
N LYS A 83 -12.21 -1.82 -13.87
CA LYS A 83 -12.09 -2.89 -14.86
C LYS A 83 -10.82 -3.72 -14.71
N SER A 84 -9.93 -3.36 -13.79
CA SER A 84 -8.67 -4.08 -13.57
C SER A 84 -8.89 -5.43 -12.88
N ALA A 85 -7.97 -6.38 -13.08
CA ALA A 85 -8.01 -7.71 -12.47
C ALA A 85 -8.15 -7.63 -10.93
N LYS A 86 -7.43 -6.71 -10.27
CA LYS A 86 -7.54 -6.52 -8.81
C LYS A 86 -8.92 -6.07 -8.35
N SER A 87 -9.62 -5.28 -9.16
CA SER A 87 -10.98 -4.83 -8.84
C SER A 87 -12.00 -5.96 -9.02
N ILE A 88 -11.79 -6.84 -10.00
CA ILE A 88 -12.59 -8.06 -10.18
C ILE A 88 -12.37 -8.98 -8.97
N ASP A 89 -11.11 -9.20 -8.57
CA ASP A 89 -10.78 -10.00 -7.40
C ASP A 89 -11.50 -9.47 -6.15
N ILE A 90 -11.41 -8.14 -5.88
CA ILE A 90 -12.03 -7.51 -4.71
C ILE A 90 -13.57 -7.62 -4.74
N ASN A 91 -14.19 -7.54 -5.91
CA ASN A 91 -15.64 -7.72 -6.02
C ASN A 91 -16.09 -9.15 -5.67
N ASN A 92 -15.25 -10.15 -5.95
CA ASN A 92 -15.52 -11.56 -5.65
C ASN A 92 -15.11 -11.92 -4.21
N ASN A 93 -14.00 -11.39 -3.75
CA ASN A 93 -13.46 -11.60 -2.41
C ASN A 93 -12.82 -10.30 -1.91
N ASN A 94 -13.53 -9.58 -1.08
CA ASN A 94 -13.09 -8.27 -0.60
C ASN A 94 -12.05 -8.29 0.53
N ASN A 95 -11.61 -9.47 0.97
CA ASN A 95 -10.52 -9.58 1.92
C ASN A 95 -9.20 -9.22 1.24
N VAL A 96 -8.48 -8.28 1.83
CA VAL A 96 -7.24 -7.75 1.28
C VAL A 96 -6.16 -7.62 2.35
N ALA A 97 -4.91 -7.60 1.90
CA ALA A 97 -3.79 -7.24 2.76
C ALA A 97 -2.98 -6.11 2.10
N LEU A 98 -2.54 -5.17 2.93
CA LEU A 98 -1.67 -4.06 2.54
C LEU A 98 -0.36 -4.18 3.29
N ILE A 99 0.76 -3.89 2.60
CA ILE A 99 2.07 -3.85 3.23
C ILE A 99 2.78 -2.56 2.81
N PHE A 100 3.15 -1.74 3.80
CA PHE A 100 4.14 -0.69 3.66
C PHE A 100 5.49 -1.22 4.13
N TYR A 101 6.55 -0.92 3.39
CA TYR A 101 7.91 -1.26 3.77
C TYR A 101 8.83 -0.06 3.57
N TRP A 102 9.35 0.46 4.67
CA TRP A 102 10.28 1.59 4.69
C TRP A 102 11.68 1.09 5.09
N ALA A 103 12.44 0.67 4.08
CA ALA A 103 13.74 0.04 4.27
C ALA A 103 14.73 0.89 5.06
N GLU A 104 14.76 2.21 4.83
CA GLU A 104 15.65 3.13 5.55
C GLU A 104 15.42 3.13 7.05
N PHE A 105 14.18 2.90 7.47
CA PHE A 105 13.77 2.81 8.88
C PHE A 105 13.68 1.37 9.38
N GLN A 106 13.89 0.39 8.51
CA GLN A 106 13.68 -1.03 8.81
C GLN A 106 12.29 -1.28 9.41
N ARG A 107 11.27 -0.59 8.87
CA ARG A 107 9.88 -0.67 9.35
C ARG A 107 8.99 -1.29 8.31
N GLN A 108 8.09 -2.14 8.81
CA GLN A 108 7.01 -2.72 8.03
C GLN A 108 5.68 -2.48 8.76
N VAL A 109 4.66 -2.08 8.01
CA VAL A 109 3.28 -2.03 8.50
C VAL A 109 2.44 -2.97 7.66
N ARG A 110 1.74 -3.89 8.32
CA ARG A 110 0.80 -4.82 7.69
C ARG A 110 -0.61 -4.48 8.14
N ILE A 111 -1.52 -4.41 7.19
CA ILE A 111 -2.93 -4.14 7.41
C ILE A 111 -3.72 -5.25 6.73
N VAL A 112 -4.64 -5.86 7.45
CA VAL A 112 -5.58 -6.87 6.91
C VAL A 112 -6.98 -6.35 7.17
N GLY A 113 -7.82 -6.41 6.15
CA GLY A 113 -9.18 -5.90 6.26
C GLY A 113 -10.02 -6.22 5.02
N LYS A 114 -11.17 -5.57 4.94
CA LYS A 114 -12.06 -5.64 3.78
C LYS A 114 -11.94 -4.37 2.95
N ALA A 115 -11.88 -4.53 1.62
CA ALA A 115 -11.93 -3.41 0.70
C ALA A 115 -13.38 -3.13 0.30
N GLU A 116 -13.77 -1.87 0.37
CA GLU A 116 -15.10 -1.40 0.00
C GLU A 116 -14.98 -0.21 -0.94
N LYS A 117 -16.02 0.00 -1.76
CA LYS A 117 -16.06 1.17 -2.64
C LYS A 117 -16.40 2.41 -1.81
N ILE A 118 -15.60 3.46 -1.95
CA ILE A 118 -15.96 4.79 -1.43
C ILE A 118 -17.14 5.36 -2.24
N SER A 119 -17.76 6.43 -1.73
CA SER A 119 -18.86 7.09 -2.42
C SER A 119 -18.44 7.62 -3.81
N THR A 120 -19.40 7.66 -4.74
CA THR A 120 -19.17 8.24 -6.08
C THR A 120 -18.67 9.68 -5.99
N LYS A 121 -19.24 10.47 -5.07
CA LYS A 121 -18.83 11.86 -4.84
C LYS A 121 -17.36 11.99 -4.45
N GLU A 122 -16.86 11.13 -3.56
CA GLU A 122 -15.44 11.12 -3.15
C GLU A 122 -14.53 10.68 -4.30
N SER A 123 -14.97 9.66 -5.05
CA SER A 123 -14.27 9.19 -6.24
C SER A 123 -14.14 10.27 -7.30
N ASP A 124 -15.23 10.99 -7.60
CA ASP A 124 -15.27 12.07 -8.58
C ASP A 124 -14.42 13.26 -8.13
N ASN A 125 -14.51 13.65 -6.86
CA ASN A 125 -13.67 14.70 -6.30
C ASN A 125 -12.18 14.40 -6.46
N TYR A 126 -11.78 13.17 -6.17
CA TYR A 126 -10.40 12.75 -6.38
C TYR A 126 -10.03 12.77 -7.87
N PHE A 127 -10.86 12.21 -8.75
CA PHE A 127 -10.59 12.19 -10.19
C PHE A 127 -10.38 13.60 -10.73
N ASN A 128 -11.24 14.53 -10.35
CA ASN A 128 -11.16 15.94 -10.76
C ASN A 128 -9.94 16.67 -10.20
N SER A 129 -9.40 16.25 -9.05
CA SER A 129 -8.20 16.81 -8.46
C SER A 129 -6.89 16.35 -9.14
N ARG A 130 -6.95 15.34 -10.01
CA ARG A 130 -5.77 14.81 -10.72
C ARG A 130 -5.34 15.77 -11.84
N PRO A 131 -4.03 15.86 -12.13
CA PRO A 131 -3.56 16.55 -13.34
C PRO A 131 -4.25 16.00 -14.61
N ARG A 132 -4.54 16.87 -15.57
CA ARG A 132 -5.29 16.53 -16.80
C ARG A 132 -4.70 15.32 -17.53
N GLU A 133 -3.39 15.27 -17.66
CA GLU A 133 -2.69 14.13 -18.29
C GLU A 133 -2.95 12.81 -17.55
N SER A 134 -3.00 12.84 -16.22
CA SER A 134 -3.32 11.67 -15.41
C SER A 134 -4.79 11.26 -15.53
N GLN A 135 -5.70 12.21 -15.78
CA GLN A 135 -7.11 11.90 -16.06
C GLN A 135 -7.23 11.20 -17.41
N ILE A 136 -6.58 11.73 -18.46
CA ILE A 136 -6.56 11.15 -19.80
C ILE A 136 -5.93 9.74 -19.75
N GLY A 137 -4.78 9.59 -19.06
CA GLY A 137 -4.14 8.29 -18.89
C GLY A 137 -5.04 7.25 -18.24
N ALA A 138 -5.92 7.64 -17.31
CA ALA A 138 -6.88 6.72 -16.70
C ALA A 138 -7.97 6.24 -17.66
N TRP A 139 -8.31 7.02 -18.69
CA TRP A 139 -9.27 6.64 -19.73
C TRP A 139 -8.68 5.69 -20.76
N ILE A 140 -7.39 5.84 -21.07
CA ILE A 140 -6.68 5.10 -22.13
C ILE A 140 -6.06 3.82 -21.57
N SER A 141 -5.68 3.79 -20.29
CA SER A 141 -4.97 2.66 -19.69
C SER A 141 -5.92 1.50 -19.40
N GLU A 142 -5.79 0.44 -20.15
CA GLU A 142 -6.24 -0.90 -19.74
C GLU A 142 -5.24 -1.42 -18.69
N GLN A 143 -5.49 -1.13 -17.43
CA GLN A 143 -4.67 -1.68 -16.34
C GLN A 143 -5.01 -3.17 -16.16
N SER A 144 -4.00 -3.99 -16.35
CA SER A 144 -4.01 -5.41 -15.99
C SER A 144 -4.14 -5.61 -14.47
#